data_36ab47bc6f2a0fa7ff6c15a224556f49
#
_entry.id   36ab47bc6f2a0fa7ff6c15a224556f49
#
_cell.length_a   1.000
_cell.length_b   1.000
_cell.length_c   1.000
_cell.angle_alpha   90.00
_cell.angle_beta   90.00
_cell.angle_gamma   90.00
#
_symmetry.space_group_name_H-M   'P 1'
#
loop_
_entity.id
_entity.type
_entity.pdbx_description
1 polymer ?
#
loop_
_entity_poly.entity_id
_entity_poly.type
_entity_poly.pdbx_seq_one_letter_code
_entity_poly.pdbx_strand_id
1 'polypeptide(L)'
;MTDSQSYIDRKSYFDNLITIYGRKPVLEVFQATDIQPKRLHLADSNQISGILKEILALANRKNTEVHYHSKKALSRISKNGKQDQGIAVDIEVPRYQALETLTKSADDAEQDTLTEIIALDRITNPQNLGMIIRSVAASPCRGLLIPRNGCARLDPLVIKASAGTLFRAQIYHCDTIDSGIEYLKATGFEVLGLAANGTLALSDVSQTGRHVFVLGNETSGISDSVRHACDDIVSIPLAL
;
A
#
# COMPACT_ATOMS: atom_id res chain seq x y z
N MET A 1 -0.69 38.90 7.96
CA MET A 1 -1.51 37.73 7.53
C MET A 1 -0.71 36.69 6.72
N THR A 2 0.62 36.76 6.64
CA THR A 2 1.45 35.92 5.76
C THR A 2 2.18 34.75 6.44
N ASP A 3 2.35 34.76 7.76
CA ASP A 3 3.10 33.70 8.46
C ASP A 3 2.27 32.43 8.75
N SER A 4 0.99 32.58 8.99
CA SER A 4 0.10 31.47 9.32
C SER A 4 -0.17 30.56 8.11
N GLN A 5 -0.37 31.14 6.92
CA GLN A 5 -0.62 30.39 5.69
C GLN A 5 0.62 29.61 5.26
N SER A 6 1.80 30.22 5.32
CA SER A 6 3.07 29.55 4.99
C SER A 6 3.41 28.40 5.95
N TYR A 7 2.99 28.49 7.20
CA TYR A 7 3.15 27.42 8.19
C TYR A 7 2.18 26.25 7.91
N ILE A 8 0.93 26.55 7.59
CA ILE A 8 -0.10 25.55 7.23
C ILE A 8 0.32 24.82 5.95
N ASP A 9 0.76 25.54 4.93
CA ASP A 9 1.21 24.98 3.66
C ASP A 9 2.45 24.10 3.83
N ARG A 10 3.43 24.52 4.65
CA ARG A 10 4.59 23.71 5.01
C ARG A 10 4.20 22.45 5.78
N LYS A 11 3.32 22.58 6.77
CA LYS A 11 2.86 21.44 7.55
C LYS A 11 2.12 20.43 6.66
N SER A 12 1.19 20.90 5.83
CA SER A 12 0.49 20.07 4.84
C SER A 12 1.44 19.40 3.86
N TYR A 13 2.50 20.10 3.40
CA TYR A 13 3.52 19.52 2.54
C TYR A 13 4.28 18.38 3.24
N PHE A 14 4.70 18.56 4.50
CA PHE A 14 5.40 17.51 5.25
C PHE A 14 4.48 16.37 5.67
N ASP A 15 3.21 16.62 5.92
CA ASP A 15 2.20 15.58 6.24
C ASP A 15 1.92 14.67 5.03
N ASN A 16 2.22 15.14 3.81
CA ASN A 16 2.10 14.35 2.58
C ASN A 16 3.40 13.62 2.18
N LEU A 17 4.44 13.69 3.01
CA LEU A 17 5.69 12.98 2.76
C LEU A 17 5.84 11.74 3.65
N ILE A 18 6.32 10.67 3.04
CA ILE A 18 6.81 9.50 3.77
C ILE A 18 8.33 9.45 3.65
N THR A 19 9.00 9.26 4.78
CA THR A 19 10.45 9.04 4.82
C THR A 19 10.75 7.55 4.84
N ILE A 20 11.29 7.04 3.74
CA ILE A 20 11.76 5.66 3.60
C ILE A 20 13.23 5.59 4.00
N TYR A 21 13.63 4.55 4.72
CA TYR A 21 14.98 4.40 5.22
C TYR A 21 15.55 3.00 4.97
N GLY A 22 16.89 2.92 4.96
CA GLY A 22 17.65 1.71 4.68
C GLY A 22 18.03 1.59 3.20
N ARG A 23 19.21 1.01 2.94
CA ARG A 23 19.84 1.04 1.61
C ARG A 23 19.01 0.36 0.52
N LYS A 24 18.46 -0.82 0.79
CA LYS A 24 17.64 -1.55 -0.20
C LYS A 24 16.32 -0.84 -0.48
N PRO A 25 15.48 -0.48 0.53
CA PRO A 25 14.24 0.24 0.27
C PRO A 25 14.45 1.57 -0.45
N VAL A 26 15.51 2.31 -0.12
CA VAL A 26 15.84 3.57 -0.81
C VAL A 26 16.23 3.31 -2.26
N LEU A 27 17.02 2.26 -2.55
CA LEU A 27 17.35 1.89 -3.92
C LEU A 27 16.09 1.55 -4.72
N GLU A 28 15.18 0.77 -4.17
CA GLU A 28 13.90 0.40 -4.80
C GLU A 28 13.08 1.62 -5.18
N VAL A 29 13.02 2.63 -4.29
CA VAL A 29 12.38 3.93 -4.60
C VAL A 29 13.01 4.60 -5.82
N PHE A 30 14.34 4.61 -5.90
CA PHE A 30 15.04 5.24 -7.02
C PHE A 30 14.94 4.44 -8.33
N GLN A 31 14.75 3.15 -8.26
CA GLN A 31 14.56 2.26 -9.42
C GLN A 31 13.12 2.30 -9.95
N ALA A 32 12.14 2.67 -9.12
CA ALA A 32 10.77 2.84 -9.56
C ALA A 32 10.63 4.00 -10.55
N THR A 33 9.94 3.77 -11.67
CA THR A 33 9.80 4.76 -12.76
C THR A 33 8.81 5.85 -12.44
N ASP A 34 7.78 5.53 -11.69
CA ASP A 34 6.61 6.33 -11.35
C ASP A 34 6.76 7.12 -10.04
N ILE A 35 7.91 6.96 -9.35
CA ILE A 35 8.20 7.72 -8.14
C ILE A 35 9.23 8.80 -8.44
N GLN A 36 8.89 10.04 -8.05
CA GLN A 36 9.82 11.15 -8.00
C GLN A 36 10.25 11.40 -6.54
N PRO A 37 11.45 10.95 -6.14
CA PRO A 37 11.99 11.24 -4.82
C PRO A 37 12.18 12.74 -4.62
N LYS A 38 11.85 13.24 -3.42
CA LYS A 38 11.92 14.68 -3.13
C LYS A 38 13.28 15.07 -2.56
N ARG A 39 13.76 14.33 -1.56
CA ARG A 39 15.06 14.56 -0.89
C ARG A 39 15.70 13.26 -0.50
N LEU A 40 16.98 13.13 -0.81
CA LEU A 40 17.81 12.03 -0.32
C LEU A 40 18.63 12.53 0.88
N HIS A 41 18.54 11.83 1.99
CA HIS A 41 19.26 12.13 3.22
C HIS A 41 20.36 11.10 3.45
N LEU A 42 21.60 11.54 3.63
CA LEU A 42 22.77 10.69 3.85
C LEU A 42 23.49 11.09 5.14
N ALA A 43 24.00 10.11 5.87
CA ALA A 43 24.91 10.37 6.97
C ALA A 43 26.31 10.72 6.43
N ASP A 44 26.93 11.78 7.00
CA ASP A 44 28.30 12.21 6.64
C ASP A 44 29.33 11.08 6.80
N SER A 45 29.08 10.15 7.73
CA SER A 45 29.95 9.02 8.01
C SER A 45 29.85 7.87 6.99
N ASN A 46 28.99 7.97 5.98
CA ASN A 46 28.84 6.93 4.98
C ASN A 46 30.06 6.87 4.04
N GLN A 47 30.59 5.67 3.84
CA GLN A 47 31.52 5.43 2.74
C GLN A 47 30.72 5.18 1.46
N ILE A 48 30.95 6.02 0.45
CA ILE A 48 30.25 5.94 -0.84
C ILE A 48 30.81 4.79 -1.67
N SER A 49 30.21 3.61 -1.52
CA SER A 49 30.57 2.40 -2.26
C SER A 49 29.35 1.54 -2.54
N GLY A 50 29.44 0.64 -3.52
CA GLY A 50 28.40 -0.33 -3.83
C GLY A 50 27.04 0.34 -4.03
N ILE A 51 26.03 -0.11 -3.27
CA ILE A 51 24.64 0.34 -3.38
C ILE A 51 24.45 1.86 -3.19
N LEU A 52 25.27 2.51 -2.34
CA LEU A 52 25.20 3.96 -2.16
C LEU A 52 25.65 4.73 -3.40
N LYS A 53 26.66 4.21 -4.12
CA LYS A 53 27.11 4.80 -5.39
C LYS A 53 26.00 4.70 -6.45
N GLU A 54 25.31 3.58 -6.51
CA GLU A 54 24.17 3.39 -7.41
C GLU A 54 23.03 4.35 -7.08
N ILE A 55 22.64 4.47 -5.80
CA ILE A 55 21.60 5.39 -5.35
C ILE A 55 21.93 6.83 -5.72
N LEU A 56 23.18 7.28 -5.49
CA LEU A 56 23.60 8.65 -5.84
C LEU A 56 23.55 8.90 -7.35
N ALA A 57 23.92 7.92 -8.17
CA ALA A 57 23.81 8.03 -9.62
C ALA A 57 22.36 8.16 -10.07
N LEU A 58 21.43 7.40 -9.46
CA LEU A 58 20.00 7.50 -9.72
C LEU A 58 19.41 8.81 -9.20
N ALA A 59 19.83 9.29 -8.03
CA ALA A 59 19.42 10.58 -7.48
C ALA A 59 19.79 11.73 -8.42
N ASN A 60 21.00 11.70 -8.97
CA ASN A 60 21.43 12.69 -9.97
C ASN A 60 20.57 12.63 -11.25
N ARG A 61 20.27 11.44 -11.77
CA ARG A 61 19.41 11.27 -12.95
C ARG A 61 17.98 11.78 -12.73
N LYS A 62 17.46 11.63 -11.51
CA LYS A 62 16.12 12.10 -11.13
C LYS A 62 16.10 13.54 -10.61
N ASN A 63 17.23 14.27 -10.65
CA ASN A 63 17.38 15.59 -10.09
C ASN A 63 16.91 15.72 -8.63
N THR A 64 17.20 14.70 -7.82
CA THR A 64 16.83 14.67 -6.41
C THR A 64 17.88 15.38 -5.58
N GLU A 65 17.46 16.32 -4.72
CA GLU A 65 18.36 17.00 -3.79
C GLU A 65 18.97 16.01 -2.79
N VAL A 66 20.29 16.14 -2.55
CA VAL A 66 21.03 15.31 -1.59
C VAL A 66 21.44 16.15 -0.40
N HIS A 67 20.97 15.76 0.79
CA HIS A 67 21.27 16.44 2.06
C HIS A 67 22.14 15.55 2.93
N TYR A 68 23.25 16.09 3.41
CA TYR A 68 24.17 15.40 4.32
C TYR A 68 23.85 15.76 5.76
N HIS A 69 23.92 14.79 6.66
CA HIS A 69 23.55 14.92 8.06
C HIS A 69 24.51 14.16 8.97
N SER A 70 24.69 14.66 10.19
CA SER A 70 25.27 13.80 11.23
C SER A 70 24.39 12.57 11.46
N LYS A 71 24.97 11.44 11.86
CA LYS A 71 24.23 10.20 12.15
C LYS A 71 23.05 10.44 13.11
N LYS A 72 23.23 11.31 14.13
CA LYS A 72 22.17 11.66 15.08
C LYS A 72 21.02 12.45 14.43
N ALA A 73 21.32 13.36 13.52
CA ALA A 73 20.30 14.12 12.80
C ALA A 73 19.52 13.23 11.84
N LEU A 74 20.21 12.34 11.09
CA LEU A 74 19.56 11.37 10.22
C LEU A 74 18.63 10.43 10.99
N SER A 75 19.03 9.95 12.15
CA SER A 75 18.19 9.09 13.01
C SER A 75 16.89 9.76 13.47
N ARG A 76 16.87 11.10 13.55
CA ARG A 76 15.64 11.86 13.85
C ARG A 76 14.73 11.94 12.61
N ILE A 77 15.31 12.03 11.42
CA ILE A 77 14.58 12.06 10.14
C ILE A 77 13.96 10.69 9.89
N SER A 78 14.75 9.62 9.95
CA SER A 78 14.31 8.24 9.72
C SER A 78 13.37 7.71 10.83
N LYS A 79 13.40 8.33 12.02
CA LYS A 79 12.74 7.85 13.25
C LYS A 79 13.13 6.41 13.62
N ASN A 80 14.18 5.86 12.98
CA ASN A 80 14.65 4.49 13.20
C ASN A 80 16.17 4.36 13.01
N GLY A 81 16.94 5.04 13.85
CA GLY A 81 18.41 5.09 13.79
C GLY A 81 19.13 3.74 13.91
N LYS A 82 18.43 2.67 14.33
CA LYS A 82 19.00 1.31 14.37
C LYS A 82 18.95 0.62 13.00
N GLN A 83 18.02 1.00 12.13
CA GLN A 83 17.76 0.32 10.86
C GLN A 83 17.95 1.21 9.62
N ASP A 84 18.20 2.53 9.79
CA ASP A 84 18.32 3.46 8.67
C ASP A 84 19.59 3.27 7.83
N GLN A 85 20.59 2.55 8.37
CA GLN A 85 21.83 2.26 7.65
C GLN A 85 22.53 3.52 7.09
N GLY A 86 22.29 4.68 7.70
CA GLY A 86 22.83 5.96 7.31
C GLY A 86 22.19 6.57 6.07
N ILE A 87 20.98 6.16 5.68
CA ILE A 87 20.30 6.67 4.49
C ILE A 87 18.78 6.71 4.67
N ALA A 88 18.16 7.78 4.18
CA ALA A 88 16.72 7.91 4.05
C ALA A 88 16.35 8.74 2.82
N VAL A 89 15.12 8.63 2.34
CA VAL A 89 14.58 9.41 1.23
C VAL A 89 13.15 9.83 1.53
N ASP A 90 12.82 11.08 1.25
CA ASP A 90 11.46 11.58 1.30
C ASP A 90 10.78 11.39 -0.06
N ILE A 91 9.60 10.82 -0.04
CA ILE A 91 8.71 10.67 -1.19
C ILE A 91 7.32 11.19 -0.85
N GLU A 92 6.55 11.53 -1.87
CA GLU A 92 5.11 11.75 -1.66
C GLU A 92 4.43 10.43 -1.31
N VAL A 93 3.44 10.50 -0.42
CA VAL A 93 2.59 9.34 -0.11
C VAL A 93 1.96 8.84 -1.41
N PRO A 94 2.02 7.54 -1.72
CA PRO A 94 1.35 6.99 -2.88
C PRO A 94 -0.11 7.46 -2.90
N ARG A 95 -0.55 8.00 -4.04
CA ARG A 95 -1.93 8.46 -4.15
C ARG A 95 -2.83 7.26 -4.23
N TYR A 96 -3.70 7.18 -3.27
CA TYR A 96 -4.82 6.26 -3.35
C TYR A 96 -5.79 6.70 -4.44
N GLN A 97 -6.31 5.75 -5.17
CA GLN A 97 -7.32 6.03 -6.17
C GLN A 97 -8.71 6.05 -5.51
N ALA A 98 -9.58 6.87 -6.05
CA ALA A 98 -10.97 6.83 -5.65
C ALA A 98 -11.62 5.52 -6.13
N LEU A 99 -12.53 4.96 -5.32
CA LEU A 99 -13.19 3.68 -5.62
C LEU A 99 -13.98 3.75 -6.93
N GLU A 100 -14.49 4.93 -7.29
CA GLU A 100 -15.21 5.19 -8.54
C GLU A 100 -14.33 5.01 -9.80
N THR A 101 -13.01 5.16 -9.67
CA THR A 101 -12.09 4.91 -10.79
C THR A 101 -12.01 3.44 -11.13
N LEU A 102 -12.13 2.57 -10.13
CA LEU A 102 -12.14 1.13 -10.31
C LEU A 102 -13.35 0.68 -11.13
N THR A 103 -14.54 1.15 -10.78
CA THR A 103 -15.78 0.73 -11.42
C THR A 103 -15.87 1.20 -12.86
N LYS A 104 -15.46 2.43 -13.16
CA LYS A 104 -15.37 2.93 -14.53
C LYS A 104 -14.48 2.07 -15.42
N SER A 105 -13.31 1.68 -14.92
CA SER A 105 -12.39 0.81 -15.68
C SER A 105 -12.88 -0.63 -15.80
N ALA A 106 -13.77 -1.08 -14.91
CA ALA A 106 -14.40 -2.39 -14.98
C ALA A 106 -15.59 -2.41 -15.98
N ASP A 107 -16.26 -1.27 -16.16
CA ASP A 107 -17.35 -1.14 -17.14
C ASP A 107 -16.83 -1.14 -18.60
N ASP A 108 -15.56 -0.75 -18.81
CA ASP A 108 -14.88 -0.83 -20.12
C ASP A 108 -14.41 -2.27 -20.45
N ALA A 109 -14.43 -3.21 -19.48
CA ALA A 109 -14.08 -4.60 -19.74
C ALA A 109 -15.28 -5.36 -20.31
N GLU A 110 -15.02 -6.31 -21.23
CA GLU A 110 -16.05 -7.22 -21.74
C GLU A 110 -16.74 -7.95 -20.56
N GLN A 111 -18.05 -8.08 -20.60
CA GLN A 111 -18.88 -8.59 -19.50
C GLN A 111 -18.49 -9.99 -18.98
N ASP A 112 -17.79 -10.77 -19.80
CA ASP A 112 -17.33 -12.13 -19.46
C ASP A 112 -15.90 -12.16 -18.88
N THR A 113 -15.25 -11.00 -18.71
CA THR A 113 -13.88 -10.95 -18.18
C THR A 113 -13.90 -10.97 -16.66
N LEU A 114 -13.20 -11.95 -16.07
CA LEU A 114 -13.02 -12.02 -14.61
C LEU A 114 -12.35 -10.74 -14.07
N THR A 115 -13.00 -10.09 -13.12
CA THR A 115 -12.46 -8.93 -12.42
C THR A 115 -12.43 -9.22 -10.93
N GLU A 116 -11.24 -9.32 -10.36
CA GLU A 116 -11.04 -9.63 -8.94
C GLU A 116 -10.43 -8.45 -8.20
N ILE A 117 -10.93 -8.18 -7.02
CA ILE A 117 -10.45 -7.17 -6.07
C ILE A 117 -10.25 -7.84 -4.72
N ILE A 118 -9.20 -7.46 -4.03
CA ILE A 118 -8.99 -7.82 -2.64
C ILE A 118 -9.40 -6.63 -1.77
N ALA A 119 -10.29 -6.84 -0.81
CA ALA A 119 -10.66 -5.84 0.19
C ALA A 119 -10.17 -6.25 1.58
N LEU A 120 -9.78 -5.27 2.40
CA LEU A 120 -9.18 -5.52 3.70
C LEU A 120 -10.09 -5.09 4.85
N ASP A 121 -10.35 -6.01 5.77
CA ASP A 121 -11.07 -5.74 7.02
C ASP A 121 -10.12 -5.90 8.21
N ARG A 122 -9.77 -4.78 8.86
CA ARG A 122 -8.97 -4.72 10.09
C ARG A 122 -7.58 -5.37 10.02
N ILE A 123 -6.90 -5.23 8.89
CA ILE A 123 -5.50 -5.63 8.74
C ILE A 123 -4.62 -4.55 9.41
N THR A 124 -4.34 -4.71 10.69
CA THR A 124 -3.64 -3.69 11.51
C THR A 124 -2.13 -3.87 11.56
N ASN A 125 -1.62 -5.06 11.18
CA ASN A 125 -0.19 -5.32 11.17
C ASN A 125 0.44 -4.78 9.86
N PRO A 126 1.40 -3.81 9.92
CA PRO A 126 2.05 -3.25 8.74
C PRO A 126 2.80 -4.29 7.89
N GLN A 127 3.36 -5.33 8.52
CA GLN A 127 4.07 -6.38 7.79
C GLN A 127 3.10 -7.22 6.95
N ASN A 128 1.94 -7.58 7.51
CA ASN A 128 0.92 -8.35 6.81
C ASN A 128 0.31 -7.51 5.68
N LEU A 129 0.02 -6.22 5.93
CA LEU A 129 -0.43 -5.31 4.88
C LEU A 129 0.59 -5.24 3.73
N GLY A 130 1.88 -5.09 4.03
CA GLY A 130 2.93 -5.07 3.02
C GLY A 130 3.04 -6.37 2.22
N MET A 131 2.89 -7.54 2.87
CA MET A 131 2.89 -8.83 2.19
C MET A 131 1.65 -9.01 1.28
N ILE A 132 0.47 -8.57 1.73
CA ILE A 132 -0.74 -8.59 0.91
C ILE A 132 -0.57 -7.69 -0.32
N ILE A 133 -0.10 -6.46 -0.14
CA ILE A 133 0.20 -5.55 -1.26
C ILE A 133 1.15 -6.20 -2.27
N ARG A 134 2.20 -6.85 -1.79
CA ARG A 134 3.16 -7.55 -2.64
C ARG A 134 2.50 -8.66 -3.44
N SER A 135 1.63 -9.45 -2.83
CA SER A 135 0.93 -10.55 -3.48
C SER A 135 -0.06 -10.04 -4.53
N VAL A 136 -0.85 -9.03 -4.18
CA VAL A 136 -1.80 -8.40 -5.12
C VAL A 136 -1.09 -7.76 -6.30
N ALA A 137 0.02 -7.04 -6.07
CA ALA A 137 0.81 -6.44 -7.16
C ALA A 137 1.45 -7.47 -8.12
N ALA A 138 1.58 -8.73 -7.69
CA ALA A 138 2.12 -9.83 -8.50
C ALA A 138 1.03 -10.75 -9.09
N SER A 139 -0.24 -10.50 -8.77
CA SER A 139 -1.40 -11.26 -9.23
C SER A 139 -2.12 -10.55 -10.38
N PRO A 140 -3.05 -11.22 -11.06
CA PRO A 140 -3.94 -10.59 -12.04
C PRO A 140 -5.05 -9.73 -11.40
N CYS A 141 -5.14 -9.68 -10.07
CA CYS A 141 -6.15 -8.88 -9.36
C CYS A 141 -6.09 -7.42 -9.80
N ARG A 142 -7.26 -6.81 -9.96
CA ARG A 142 -7.42 -5.43 -10.39
C ARG A 142 -6.88 -4.41 -9.37
N GLY A 143 -6.83 -4.80 -8.10
CA GLY A 143 -6.25 -3.97 -7.03
C GLY A 143 -6.71 -4.35 -5.64
N LEU A 144 -6.36 -3.46 -4.71
CA LEU A 144 -6.57 -3.62 -3.28
C LEU A 144 -7.43 -2.47 -2.75
N LEU A 145 -8.54 -2.79 -2.08
CA LEU A 145 -9.36 -1.83 -1.37
C LEU A 145 -8.95 -1.79 0.10
N ILE A 146 -8.52 -0.62 0.57
CA ILE A 146 -8.10 -0.38 1.95
C ILE A 146 -8.99 0.70 2.57
N PRO A 147 -9.74 0.42 3.65
CA PRO A 147 -10.48 1.44 4.37
C PRO A 147 -9.53 2.41 5.07
N ARG A 148 -9.92 3.69 5.17
CA ARG A 148 -9.15 4.73 5.87
C ARG A 148 -9.01 4.46 7.36
N ASN A 149 -9.99 3.78 7.93
CA ASN A 149 -10.03 3.40 9.33
C ASN A 149 -10.01 1.89 9.49
N GLY A 150 -9.34 1.41 10.54
CA GLY A 150 -9.30 -0.01 10.89
C GLY A 150 -8.13 -0.80 10.30
N CYS A 151 -7.45 -0.31 9.26
CA CYS A 151 -6.25 -0.93 8.70
C CYS A 151 -4.97 -0.16 9.05
N ALA A 152 -3.81 -0.82 8.94
CA ALA A 152 -2.52 -0.17 9.04
C ALA A 152 -2.38 0.92 7.97
N ARG A 153 -1.68 2.00 8.33
CA ARG A 153 -1.36 3.07 7.37
C ARG A 153 -0.21 2.64 6.48
N LEU A 154 -0.17 3.19 5.25
CA LEU A 154 0.98 3.02 4.37
C LEU A 154 2.17 3.79 4.93
N ASP A 155 2.94 3.14 5.77
CA ASP A 155 4.12 3.67 6.44
C ASP A 155 5.42 3.02 5.88
N PRO A 156 6.61 3.45 6.32
CA PRO A 156 7.88 2.85 5.89
C PRO A 156 8.00 1.34 6.14
N LEU A 157 7.28 0.79 7.14
CA LEU A 157 7.30 -0.65 7.42
C LEU A 157 6.50 -1.42 6.37
N VAL A 158 5.35 -0.88 5.94
CA VAL A 158 4.54 -1.44 4.83
C VAL A 158 5.35 -1.41 3.54
N ILE A 159 6.02 -0.29 3.23
CA ILE A 159 6.86 -0.16 2.04
C ILE A 159 7.97 -1.19 2.03
N LYS A 160 8.66 -1.35 3.16
CA LYS A 160 9.70 -2.37 3.32
C LYS A 160 9.15 -3.79 3.17
N ALA A 161 8.00 -4.08 3.79
CA ALA A 161 7.39 -5.41 3.74
C ALA A 161 6.85 -5.76 2.34
N SER A 162 6.40 -4.76 1.59
CA SER A 162 5.97 -4.94 0.20
C SER A 162 7.14 -5.07 -0.79
N ALA A 163 8.40 -4.93 -0.33
CA ALA A 163 9.59 -4.92 -1.20
C ALA A 163 9.44 -3.94 -2.38
N GLY A 164 8.91 -2.73 -2.11
CA GLY A 164 8.73 -1.67 -3.11
C GLY A 164 7.55 -1.87 -4.07
N THR A 165 6.86 -3.02 -4.04
CA THR A 165 5.71 -3.26 -4.95
C THR A 165 4.51 -2.36 -4.65
N LEU A 166 4.45 -1.75 -3.46
CA LEU A 166 3.45 -0.76 -3.10
C LEU A 166 3.27 0.30 -4.19
N PHE A 167 4.35 0.72 -4.82
CA PHE A 167 4.34 1.79 -5.82
C PHE A 167 3.75 1.37 -7.18
N ARG A 168 3.56 0.06 -7.39
CA ARG A 168 2.97 -0.51 -8.61
C ARG A 168 1.58 -1.07 -8.36
N ALA A 169 1.21 -1.27 -7.09
CA ALA A 169 -0.09 -1.79 -6.72
C ALA A 169 -1.18 -0.74 -6.97
N GLN A 170 -2.28 -1.15 -7.55
CA GLN A 170 -3.48 -0.32 -7.63
C GLN A 170 -4.17 -0.38 -6.27
N ILE A 171 -4.17 0.75 -5.54
CA ILE A 171 -4.76 0.83 -4.21
C ILE A 171 -5.90 1.83 -4.23
N TYR A 172 -7.06 1.36 -3.82
CA TYR A 172 -8.30 2.14 -3.72
C TYR A 172 -8.66 2.39 -2.27
N HIS A 173 -9.37 3.47 -2.01
CA HIS A 173 -9.82 3.85 -0.68
C HIS A 173 -11.33 3.94 -0.58
N CYS A 174 -11.82 3.54 0.58
CA CYS A 174 -13.15 3.87 1.10
C CYS A 174 -13.02 4.43 2.53
N ASP A 175 -14.04 5.08 3.04
CA ASP A 175 -14.03 5.60 4.40
C ASP A 175 -14.09 4.47 5.43
N THR A 176 -15.02 3.53 5.25
CA THR A 176 -15.14 2.29 6.02
C THR A 176 -15.24 1.11 5.06
N ILE A 177 -14.88 -0.09 5.52
CA ILE A 177 -15.01 -1.29 4.68
C ILE A 177 -16.47 -1.55 4.31
N ASP A 178 -17.42 -1.30 5.22
CA ASP A 178 -18.84 -1.48 5.00
C ASP A 178 -19.33 -0.58 3.85
N SER A 179 -18.96 0.71 3.83
CA SER A 179 -19.32 1.64 2.74
C SER A 179 -18.68 1.24 1.40
N GLY A 180 -17.47 0.70 1.44
CA GLY A 180 -16.79 0.18 0.24
C GLY A 180 -17.49 -1.04 -0.34
N ILE A 181 -17.90 -1.97 0.51
CA ILE A 181 -18.67 -3.18 0.13
C ILE A 181 -20.02 -2.77 -0.48
N GLU A 182 -20.75 -1.90 0.20
CA GLU A 182 -22.05 -1.41 -0.28
C GLU A 182 -21.92 -0.79 -1.69
N TYR A 183 -20.93 0.06 -1.89
CA TYR A 183 -20.65 0.67 -3.20
C TYR A 183 -20.34 -0.37 -4.27
N LEU A 184 -19.47 -1.36 -3.97
CA LEU A 184 -19.08 -2.39 -4.93
C LEU A 184 -20.26 -3.30 -5.30
N LYS A 185 -21.11 -3.67 -4.34
CA LYS A 185 -22.34 -4.42 -4.61
C LYS A 185 -23.29 -3.63 -5.52
N ALA A 186 -23.48 -2.35 -5.25
CA ALA A 186 -24.31 -1.47 -6.07
C ALA A 186 -23.79 -1.34 -7.52
N THR A 187 -22.51 -1.63 -7.76
CA THR A 187 -21.86 -1.59 -9.08
C THR A 187 -21.67 -2.99 -9.68
N GLY A 188 -22.35 -4.01 -9.15
CA GLY A 188 -22.42 -5.35 -9.73
C GLY A 188 -21.27 -6.30 -9.37
N PHE A 189 -20.56 -6.00 -8.27
CA PHE A 189 -19.60 -6.96 -7.72
C PHE A 189 -20.28 -7.91 -6.73
N GLU A 190 -19.96 -9.21 -6.83
CA GLU A 190 -20.24 -10.20 -5.82
C GLU A 190 -19.19 -10.13 -4.72
N VAL A 191 -19.60 -10.05 -3.46
CA VAL A 191 -18.71 -9.87 -2.31
C VAL A 191 -18.58 -11.16 -1.53
N LEU A 192 -17.37 -11.71 -1.49
CA LEU A 192 -17.03 -13.01 -0.94
C LEU A 192 -16.10 -12.84 0.28
N GLY A 193 -16.61 -13.17 1.47
CA GLY A 193 -15.82 -13.09 2.70
C GLY A 193 -14.94 -14.34 2.87
N LEU A 194 -13.64 -14.17 3.13
CA LEU A 194 -12.74 -15.30 3.37
C LEU A 194 -12.73 -15.70 4.84
N ALA A 195 -13.14 -16.94 5.12
CA ALA A 195 -13.10 -17.52 6.47
C ALA A 195 -12.90 -19.04 6.41
N ALA A 196 -12.22 -19.60 7.42
CA ALA A 196 -11.95 -21.04 7.49
C ALA A 196 -13.23 -21.90 7.57
N ASN A 197 -14.32 -21.32 8.08
CA ASN A 197 -15.63 -21.98 8.20
C ASN A 197 -16.59 -21.58 7.06
N GLY A 198 -16.07 -21.14 5.92
CA GLY A 198 -16.89 -20.87 4.73
C GLY A 198 -17.54 -22.12 4.17
N THR A 199 -18.77 -21.98 3.66
CA THR A 199 -19.56 -23.06 3.08
C THR A 199 -19.24 -23.32 1.62
N LEU A 200 -18.71 -22.32 0.92
CA LEU A 200 -18.28 -22.40 -0.47
C LEU A 200 -16.76 -22.57 -0.53
N ALA A 201 -16.25 -23.53 -1.29
CA ALA A 201 -14.81 -23.61 -1.51
C ALA A 201 -14.37 -22.58 -2.55
N LEU A 202 -13.16 -22.00 -2.39
CA LEU A 202 -12.63 -21.01 -3.36
C LEU A 202 -12.56 -21.58 -4.78
N SER A 203 -12.32 -22.89 -4.92
CA SER A 203 -12.31 -23.58 -6.22
C SER A 203 -13.66 -23.60 -6.94
N ASP A 204 -14.75 -23.43 -6.20
CA ASP A 204 -16.11 -23.51 -6.70
C ASP A 204 -16.69 -22.11 -7.03
N VAL A 205 -15.94 -21.05 -6.73
CA VAL A 205 -16.29 -19.68 -7.14
C VAL A 205 -16.20 -19.56 -8.66
N SER A 206 -17.17 -18.84 -9.24
CA SER A 206 -17.20 -18.59 -10.70
C SER A 206 -15.87 -18.02 -11.21
N GLN A 207 -15.43 -18.51 -12.36
CA GLN A 207 -14.24 -17.98 -13.05
C GLN A 207 -14.59 -16.82 -14.01
N THR A 208 -15.81 -16.30 -13.93
CA THR A 208 -16.27 -15.14 -14.72
C THR A 208 -17.03 -14.19 -13.81
N GLY A 209 -17.10 -12.92 -14.20
CA GLY A 209 -17.82 -11.90 -13.43
C GLY A 209 -16.89 -11.01 -12.59
N ARG A 210 -17.50 -10.32 -11.65
CA ARG A 210 -16.83 -9.31 -10.79
C ARG A 210 -16.87 -9.77 -9.35
N HIS A 211 -15.71 -10.05 -8.76
CA HIS A 211 -15.62 -10.56 -7.40
C HIS A 211 -14.79 -9.64 -6.50
N VAL A 212 -15.24 -9.48 -5.28
CA VAL A 212 -14.48 -8.86 -4.19
C VAL A 212 -14.22 -9.89 -3.11
N PHE A 213 -12.97 -10.27 -2.90
CA PHE A 213 -12.59 -11.15 -1.80
C PHE A 213 -12.20 -10.31 -0.58
N VAL A 214 -12.91 -10.47 0.53
CA VAL A 214 -12.63 -9.73 1.77
C VAL A 214 -11.76 -10.56 2.68
N LEU A 215 -10.53 -10.07 2.93
CA LEU A 215 -9.60 -10.65 3.90
C LEU A 215 -9.77 -9.95 5.25
N GLY A 216 -10.02 -10.73 6.29
CA GLY A 216 -10.12 -10.27 7.66
C GLY A 216 -8.81 -10.32 8.41
N ASN A 217 -8.86 -9.82 9.66
CA ASN A 217 -7.75 -9.85 10.60
C ASN A 217 -7.26 -11.29 10.87
N GLU A 218 -5.97 -11.46 11.11
CA GLU A 218 -5.31 -12.77 11.29
C GLU A 218 -5.82 -13.56 12.50
N THR A 219 -6.31 -12.86 13.51
CA THR A 219 -6.79 -13.48 14.76
C THR A 219 -8.30 -13.59 14.81
N SER A 220 -9.00 -12.50 14.44
CA SER A 220 -10.46 -12.40 14.56
C SER A 220 -11.23 -12.66 13.26
N GLY A 221 -10.52 -12.85 12.12
CA GLY A 221 -11.17 -13.02 10.82
C GLY A 221 -11.88 -11.74 10.33
N ILE A 222 -12.87 -11.89 9.47
CA ILE A 222 -13.74 -10.80 9.02
C ILE A 222 -14.71 -10.40 10.15
N SER A 223 -15.05 -9.11 10.23
CA SER A 223 -16.01 -8.59 11.22
C SER A 223 -17.42 -9.10 10.98
N ASP A 224 -18.25 -9.05 12.01
CA ASP A 224 -19.65 -9.49 11.89
C ASP A 224 -20.43 -8.61 10.89
N SER A 225 -20.17 -7.29 10.84
CA SER A 225 -20.77 -6.39 9.85
C SER A 225 -20.40 -6.81 8.43
N VAL A 226 -19.12 -7.07 8.18
CA VAL A 226 -18.63 -7.53 6.88
C VAL A 226 -19.22 -8.89 6.52
N ARG A 227 -19.25 -9.82 7.48
CA ARG A 227 -19.84 -11.15 7.27
C ARG A 227 -21.30 -11.10 6.83
N HIS A 228 -22.09 -10.19 7.41
CA HIS A 228 -23.48 -9.99 7.03
C HIS A 228 -23.65 -9.27 5.69
N ALA A 229 -22.66 -8.47 5.31
CA ALA A 229 -22.68 -7.73 4.05
C ALA A 229 -22.20 -8.58 2.86
N CYS A 230 -21.46 -9.67 3.10
CA CYS A 230 -21.02 -10.60 2.04
C CYS A 230 -22.20 -11.36 1.42
N ASP A 231 -22.08 -11.69 0.14
CA ASP A 231 -23.03 -12.55 -0.56
C ASP A 231 -22.80 -14.00 -0.19
N ASP A 232 -21.52 -14.41 -0.06
CA ASP A 232 -21.12 -15.73 0.42
C ASP A 232 -19.86 -15.70 1.27
N ILE A 233 -19.65 -16.76 2.05
CA ILE A 233 -18.42 -16.98 2.84
C ILE A 233 -17.66 -18.14 2.23
N VAL A 234 -16.47 -17.84 1.77
CA VAL A 234 -15.60 -18.74 1.02
C VAL A 234 -14.48 -19.26 1.91
N SER A 235 -14.19 -20.55 1.81
CA SER A 235 -13.07 -21.21 2.49
C SER A 235 -11.98 -21.62 1.51
N ILE A 236 -10.73 -21.60 1.98
CA ILE A 236 -9.59 -22.22 1.31
C ILE A 236 -9.29 -23.50 2.06
N PRO A 237 -9.58 -24.70 1.47
CA PRO A 237 -9.28 -25.95 2.12
C PRO A 237 -7.78 -26.11 2.32
N LEU A 238 -7.33 -26.23 3.57
CA LEU A 238 -5.94 -26.52 3.91
C LEU A 238 -5.81 -28.02 4.17
N ALA A 239 -4.86 -28.66 3.51
CA ALA A 239 -4.44 -30.02 3.89
C ALA A 239 -3.68 -29.91 5.23
N LEU A 240 -4.32 -30.31 6.32
CA LEU A 240 -3.72 -30.43 7.65
C LEU A 240 -3.16 -31.83 7.83
#